data_29fc5114e48d9c0c95c40439cfd9f0b6
#
_entry.id   29fc5114e48d9c0c95c40439cfd9f0b6
#
_cell.length_a   1.000
_cell.length_b   1.000
_cell.length_c   1.000
_cell.angle_alpha   90.00
_cell.angle_beta   90.00
_cell.angle_gamma   90.00
#
_symmetry.space_group_name_H-M   'P 1'
#
loop_
_entity.id
_entity.type
_entity.pdbx_description
1 polymer ?
#
loop_
_entity_poly.entity_id
_entity_poly.type
_entity_poly.pdbx_seq_one_letter_code
_entity_poly.pdbx_strand_id
1 'polypeptide(L)'
;MDGKGKIVIYCSASYDIDQKYNQAAREVVRAACSLGYGIVSGGTVKGTMGVVADEVVRCGGTHTGVLPGFMAEYLYPALDKVVWTDTMAERKEAMREGTVAAIALPGGIGTLDELIGTLTLAKLGKYSGKVIAFDYDGFFEPLKALLEHYVSAGMMDTGTLELLHLPRTAEEVAALLK
;
A
#
# COMPACT_ATOMS: atom_id res chain seq x y z
N MET A 1 11.78 -14.02 -15.94
CA MET A 1 12.05 -12.57 -16.12
C MET A 1 12.26 -12.00 -14.75
N ASP A 2 13.44 -11.49 -14.48
CA ASP A 2 13.71 -10.82 -13.20
C ASP A 2 12.85 -9.56 -13.16
N GLY A 3 11.83 -9.57 -12.30
CA GLY A 3 10.91 -8.45 -12.15
C GLY A 3 11.64 -7.22 -11.60
N LYS A 4 11.09 -6.03 -11.87
CA LYS A 4 11.62 -4.71 -11.46
C LYS A 4 11.70 -4.52 -9.94
N GLY A 5 11.27 -5.50 -9.17
CA GLY A 5 11.12 -5.48 -7.70
C GLY A 5 9.67 -5.67 -7.28
N LYS A 6 9.40 -5.42 -6.00
CA LYS A 6 8.05 -5.54 -5.43
C LYS A 6 7.61 -4.21 -4.86
N ILE A 7 6.31 -3.97 -4.87
CA ILE A 7 5.66 -2.88 -4.13
C ILE A 7 4.66 -3.46 -3.15
N VAL A 8 4.51 -2.83 -2.00
CA VAL A 8 3.45 -3.18 -1.05
C VAL A 8 2.25 -2.25 -1.25
N ILE A 9 1.04 -2.81 -1.23
CA ILE A 9 -0.23 -2.07 -1.28
C ILE A 9 -0.98 -2.26 0.03
N TYR A 10 -1.24 -1.15 0.72
CA TYR A 10 -2.13 -1.05 1.88
C TYR A 10 -3.49 -0.55 1.43
N CYS A 11 -4.57 -1.18 1.85
CA CYS A 11 -5.90 -0.80 1.41
C CYS A 11 -6.99 -1.28 2.38
N SER A 12 -8.25 -0.89 2.10
CA SER A 12 -9.39 -1.19 2.95
C SER A 12 -9.75 -2.69 2.99
N ALA A 13 -10.12 -3.16 4.17
CA ALA A 13 -10.77 -4.45 4.38
C ALA A 13 -12.31 -4.35 4.40
N SER A 14 -12.88 -3.14 4.28
CA SER A 14 -14.32 -2.91 4.31
C SER A 14 -14.96 -3.21 2.95
N TYR A 15 -16.14 -3.83 2.98
CA TYR A 15 -16.99 -4.01 1.79
C TYR A 15 -17.91 -2.81 1.54
N ASP A 16 -18.22 -2.05 2.59
CA ASP A 16 -19.14 -0.91 2.54
C ASP A 16 -18.37 0.39 2.28
N ILE A 17 -17.87 0.51 1.05
CA ILE A 17 -17.18 1.72 0.56
C ILE A 17 -17.72 2.08 -0.82
N ASP A 18 -17.57 3.35 -1.20
CA ASP A 18 -17.88 3.79 -2.56
C ASP A 18 -17.03 3.04 -3.59
N GLN A 19 -17.68 2.47 -4.60
CA GLN A 19 -17.02 1.66 -5.63
C GLN A 19 -15.98 2.43 -6.45
N LYS A 20 -16.01 3.76 -6.44
CA LYS A 20 -14.99 4.60 -7.06
C LYS A 20 -13.58 4.29 -6.51
N TYR A 21 -13.46 3.98 -5.21
CA TYR A 21 -12.18 3.64 -4.60
C TYR A 21 -11.66 2.28 -5.07
N ASN A 22 -12.56 1.31 -5.26
CA ASN A 22 -12.19 0.02 -5.84
C ASN A 22 -11.76 0.14 -7.30
N GLN A 23 -12.42 1.01 -8.08
CA GLN A 23 -12.03 1.28 -9.46
C GLN A 23 -10.65 1.95 -9.52
N ALA A 24 -10.41 2.94 -8.70
CA ALA A 24 -9.11 3.61 -8.58
C ALA A 24 -7.98 2.64 -8.14
N ALA A 25 -8.29 1.72 -7.22
CA ALA A 25 -7.36 0.66 -6.83
C ALA A 25 -6.93 -0.23 -8.00
N ARG A 26 -7.90 -0.64 -8.87
CA ARG A 26 -7.60 -1.42 -10.09
C ARG A 26 -6.65 -0.68 -11.03
N GLU A 27 -6.84 0.62 -11.20
CA GLU A 27 -5.99 1.46 -12.06
C GLU A 27 -4.55 1.51 -11.56
N VAL A 28 -4.35 1.69 -10.25
CA VAL A 28 -3.02 1.66 -9.63
C VAL A 28 -2.35 0.29 -9.81
N VAL A 29 -3.09 -0.81 -9.59
CA VAL A 29 -2.57 -2.17 -9.79
C VAL A 29 -2.15 -2.40 -11.23
N ARG A 30 -2.98 -2.02 -12.22
CA ARG A 30 -2.63 -2.13 -13.64
C ARG A 30 -1.37 -1.36 -13.98
N ALA A 31 -1.25 -0.14 -13.46
CA ALA A 31 -0.08 0.70 -13.68
C ALA A 31 1.20 0.03 -13.12
N ALA A 32 1.13 -0.51 -11.90
CA ALA A 32 2.26 -1.22 -11.29
C ALA A 32 2.63 -2.50 -12.04
N CYS A 33 1.65 -3.33 -12.39
CA CYS A 33 1.87 -4.57 -13.14
C CYS A 33 2.43 -4.29 -14.54
N SER A 34 1.94 -3.25 -15.24
CA SER A 34 2.45 -2.87 -16.57
C SER A 34 3.90 -2.42 -16.54
N LEU A 35 4.39 -1.93 -15.41
CA LEU A 35 5.78 -1.58 -15.17
C LEU A 35 6.65 -2.79 -14.74
N GLY A 36 6.06 -3.97 -14.56
CA GLY A 36 6.76 -5.20 -14.20
C GLY A 36 6.99 -5.40 -12.70
N TYR A 37 6.26 -4.68 -11.84
CA TYR A 37 6.35 -4.89 -10.40
C TYR A 37 5.49 -6.05 -9.91
N GLY A 38 6.05 -6.85 -8.98
CA GLY A 38 5.26 -7.77 -8.17
C GLY A 38 4.53 -7.03 -7.05
N ILE A 39 3.36 -7.53 -6.66
CA ILE A 39 2.53 -6.93 -5.62
C ILE A 39 2.66 -7.71 -4.30
N VAL A 40 2.82 -6.99 -3.20
CA VAL A 40 2.68 -7.50 -1.83
C VAL A 40 1.44 -6.86 -1.22
N SER A 41 0.60 -7.63 -0.55
CA SER A 41 -0.58 -7.11 0.15
C SER A 41 -0.91 -7.92 1.39
N GLY A 42 -1.96 -7.51 2.11
CA GLY A 42 -2.47 -8.27 3.24
C GLY A 42 -3.05 -9.65 2.90
N GLY A 43 -3.14 -10.02 1.64
CA GLY A 43 -3.40 -11.37 1.16
C GLY A 43 -4.80 -11.92 1.43
N THR A 44 -5.79 -11.09 1.78
CA THR A 44 -7.16 -11.54 2.08
C THR A 44 -8.14 -11.23 0.96
N VAL A 45 -9.29 -11.95 0.99
CA VAL A 45 -10.44 -11.68 0.11
C VAL A 45 -11.24 -10.44 0.50
N LYS A 46 -10.91 -9.78 1.63
CA LYS A 46 -11.72 -8.70 2.21
C LYS A 46 -11.61 -7.38 1.45
N GLY A 47 -12.75 -6.77 1.16
CA GLY A 47 -12.85 -5.40 0.66
C GLY A 47 -11.96 -5.10 -0.54
N THR A 48 -11.27 -3.99 -0.51
CA THR A 48 -10.33 -3.58 -1.57
C THR A 48 -9.13 -4.53 -1.70
N MET A 49 -8.74 -5.28 -0.65
CA MET A 49 -7.67 -6.29 -0.77
C MET A 49 -8.04 -7.38 -1.77
N GLY A 50 -9.28 -7.87 -1.75
CA GLY A 50 -9.79 -8.81 -2.76
C GLY A 50 -9.77 -8.22 -4.16
N VAL A 51 -10.18 -6.96 -4.30
CA VAL A 51 -10.15 -6.21 -5.57
C VAL A 51 -8.72 -6.08 -6.13
N VAL A 52 -7.76 -5.76 -5.28
CA VAL A 52 -6.33 -5.72 -5.65
C VAL A 52 -5.87 -7.09 -6.13
N ALA A 53 -6.19 -8.15 -5.38
CA ALA A 53 -5.80 -9.51 -5.73
C ALA A 53 -6.40 -9.97 -7.07
N ASP A 54 -7.70 -9.74 -7.29
CA ASP A 54 -8.39 -10.03 -8.57
C ASP A 54 -7.71 -9.31 -9.75
N GLU A 55 -7.32 -8.06 -9.55
CA GLU A 55 -6.70 -7.28 -10.62
C GLU A 55 -5.28 -7.73 -10.92
N VAL A 56 -4.49 -8.14 -9.91
CA VAL A 56 -3.17 -8.74 -10.12
C VAL A 56 -3.28 -10.01 -10.97
N VAL A 57 -4.23 -10.90 -10.64
CA VAL A 57 -4.50 -12.11 -11.43
C VAL A 57 -4.88 -11.74 -12.88
N ARG A 58 -5.76 -10.77 -13.06
CA ARG A 58 -6.19 -10.30 -14.39
C ARG A 58 -5.02 -9.77 -15.23
N CYS A 59 -4.07 -9.11 -14.60
CA CYS A 59 -2.88 -8.58 -15.27
C CYS A 59 -1.80 -9.64 -15.53
N GLY A 60 -1.96 -10.88 -15.03
CA GLY A 60 -0.91 -11.89 -15.06
C GLY A 60 0.32 -11.50 -14.22
N GLY A 61 0.13 -10.66 -13.20
CA GLY A 61 1.16 -10.23 -12.27
C GLY A 61 1.48 -11.26 -11.20
N THR A 62 2.52 -11.01 -10.40
CA THR A 62 2.86 -11.85 -9.24
C THR A 62 2.34 -11.24 -7.95
N HIS A 63 1.76 -12.06 -7.06
CA HIS A 63 1.14 -11.60 -5.84
C HIS A 63 1.64 -12.38 -4.61
N THR A 64 2.24 -11.66 -3.66
CA THR A 64 2.59 -12.19 -2.35
C THR A 64 1.59 -11.67 -1.30
N GLY A 65 0.90 -12.57 -0.62
CA GLY A 65 0.05 -12.23 0.52
C GLY A 65 0.80 -12.45 1.84
N VAL A 66 0.63 -11.54 2.79
CA VAL A 66 1.19 -11.63 4.14
C VAL A 66 0.07 -11.65 5.17
N LEU A 67 -0.12 -12.79 5.84
CA LEU A 67 -1.23 -12.99 6.78
C LEU A 67 -0.74 -13.54 8.12
N PRO A 68 -1.32 -13.08 9.24
CA PRO A 68 -1.17 -13.80 10.49
C PRO A 68 -2.04 -15.06 10.48
N GLY A 69 -1.58 -16.12 11.15
CA GLY A 69 -2.24 -17.43 11.16
C GLY A 69 -3.72 -17.36 11.55
N PHE A 70 -4.11 -16.46 12.46
CA PHE A 70 -5.50 -16.29 12.89
C PHE A 70 -6.44 -15.68 11.82
N MET A 71 -5.91 -15.24 10.66
CA MET A 71 -6.66 -14.72 9.53
C MET A 71 -6.73 -15.71 8.35
N ALA A 72 -6.29 -16.96 8.55
CA ALA A 72 -6.19 -17.96 7.47
C ALA A 72 -7.53 -18.20 6.72
N GLU A 73 -8.67 -18.07 7.39
CA GLU A 73 -10.01 -18.22 6.79
C GLU A 73 -10.30 -17.19 5.69
N TYR A 74 -9.59 -16.06 5.69
CA TYR A 74 -9.76 -14.98 4.71
C TYR A 74 -8.74 -15.01 3.58
N LEU A 75 -7.89 -16.05 3.53
CA LEU A 75 -6.84 -16.17 2.52
C LEU A 75 -7.42 -16.05 1.10
N TYR A 76 -6.81 -15.18 0.28
CA TYR A 76 -7.12 -15.13 -1.14
C TYR A 76 -6.55 -16.36 -1.86
N PRO A 77 -7.36 -17.11 -2.64
CA PRO A 77 -6.99 -18.47 -3.09
C PRO A 77 -5.92 -18.51 -4.19
N ALA A 78 -5.72 -17.41 -4.95
CA ALA A 78 -4.84 -17.37 -6.11
C ALA A 78 -3.56 -16.51 -5.87
N LEU A 79 -3.01 -16.56 -4.65
CA LEU A 79 -1.71 -15.95 -4.36
C LEU A 79 -0.58 -16.84 -4.89
N ASP A 80 0.45 -16.23 -5.49
CA ASP A 80 1.66 -16.95 -5.89
C ASP A 80 2.52 -17.36 -4.70
N LYS A 81 2.50 -16.52 -3.64
CA LYS A 81 3.22 -16.77 -2.40
C LYS A 81 2.42 -16.31 -1.20
N VAL A 82 2.45 -17.10 -0.13
CA VAL A 82 1.91 -16.73 1.18
C VAL A 82 3.05 -16.68 2.20
N VAL A 83 3.10 -15.59 2.95
CA VAL A 83 3.99 -15.42 4.10
C VAL A 83 3.13 -15.40 5.36
N TRP A 84 3.30 -16.41 6.20
CA TRP A 84 2.60 -16.52 7.48
C TRP A 84 3.38 -15.80 8.57
N THR A 85 2.66 -15.13 9.46
CA THR A 85 3.21 -14.42 10.61
C THR A 85 2.42 -14.77 11.87
N ASP A 86 3.00 -14.55 13.03
CA ASP A 86 2.33 -14.82 14.31
C ASP A 86 1.63 -13.57 14.85
N THR A 87 2.19 -12.39 14.56
CA THR A 87 1.70 -11.13 15.09
C THR A 87 1.43 -10.09 13.98
N MET A 88 0.65 -9.06 14.30
CA MET A 88 0.44 -7.93 13.41
C MET A 88 1.71 -7.07 13.22
N ALA A 89 2.62 -7.06 14.19
CA ALA A 89 3.90 -6.37 14.07
C ALA A 89 4.79 -7.05 13.03
N GLU A 90 4.97 -8.37 13.14
CA GLU A 90 5.70 -9.17 12.15
C GLU A 90 5.07 -9.06 10.75
N ARG A 91 3.74 -9.07 10.68
CA ARG A 91 3.03 -8.89 9.40
C ARG A 91 3.42 -7.59 8.72
N LYS A 92 3.37 -6.46 9.44
CA LYS A 92 3.74 -5.15 8.88
C LYS A 92 5.20 -5.11 8.42
N GLU A 93 6.11 -5.77 9.14
CA GLU A 93 7.51 -5.88 8.76
C GLU A 93 7.67 -6.71 7.48
N ALA A 94 7.11 -7.92 7.45
CA ALA A 94 7.17 -8.83 6.31
C ALA A 94 6.52 -8.24 5.05
N MET A 95 5.46 -7.43 5.19
CA MET A 95 4.84 -6.75 4.05
C MET A 95 5.78 -5.74 3.37
N ARG A 96 6.64 -5.07 4.14
CA ARG A 96 7.59 -4.07 3.61
C ARG A 96 8.89 -4.68 3.11
N GLU A 97 9.23 -5.89 3.55
CA GLU A 97 10.51 -6.52 3.25
C GLU A 97 10.78 -6.63 1.75
N GLY A 98 11.90 -6.06 1.31
CA GLY A 98 12.35 -6.10 -0.10
C GLY A 98 11.43 -5.36 -1.07
N THR A 99 10.57 -4.45 -0.59
CA THR A 99 9.75 -3.61 -1.45
C THR A 99 10.45 -2.29 -1.77
N VAL A 100 10.26 -1.79 -2.99
CA VAL A 100 10.86 -0.53 -3.49
C VAL A 100 9.89 0.65 -3.37
N ALA A 101 8.63 0.39 -3.07
CA ALA A 101 7.64 1.39 -2.77
C ALA A 101 6.52 0.79 -1.90
N ALA A 102 5.92 1.63 -1.07
CA ALA A 102 4.70 1.35 -0.31
C ALA A 102 3.61 2.32 -0.77
N ILE A 103 2.48 1.78 -1.20
CA ILE A 103 1.33 2.55 -1.69
C ILE A 103 0.15 2.31 -0.76
N ALA A 104 -0.30 3.35 -0.08
CA ALA A 104 -1.58 3.34 0.61
C ALA A 104 -2.68 3.82 -0.33
N LEU A 105 -3.65 2.97 -0.61
CA LEU A 105 -4.92 3.32 -1.24
C LEU A 105 -5.89 3.86 -0.17
N PRO A 106 -6.97 4.55 -0.55
CA PRO A 106 -8.03 4.89 0.39
C PRO A 106 -8.43 3.69 1.24
N GLY A 107 -8.39 3.85 2.56
CA GLY A 107 -8.61 2.75 3.50
C GLY A 107 -8.87 3.22 4.92
N GLY A 108 -9.05 2.28 5.82
CA GLY A 108 -9.37 2.54 7.22
C GLY A 108 -8.14 2.72 8.12
N ILE A 109 -8.37 2.52 9.42
CA ILE A 109 -7.33 2.71 10.45
C ILE A 109 -6.13 1.78 10.26
N GLY A 110 -6.32 0.56 9.75
CA GLY A 110 -5.22 -0.36 9.46
C GLY A 110 -4.31 0.17 8.34
N THR A 111 -4.91 0.70 7.27
CA THR A 111 -4.17 1.35 6.17
C THR A 111 -3.39 2.56 6.66
N LEU A 112 -3.98 3.37 7.53
CA LEU A 112 -3.33 4.53 8.14
C LEU A 112 -2.14 4.11 9.03
N ASP A 113 -2.32 3.08 9.87
CA ASP A 113 -1.26 2.53 10.73
C ASP A 113 -0.07 2.01 9.89
N GLU A 114 -0.35 1.28 8.80
CA GLU A 114 0.67 0.78 7.88
C GLU A 114 1.41 1.93 7.16
N LEU A 115 0.68 2.93 6.69
CA LEU A 115 1.25 4.11 6.02
C LEU A 115 2.15 4.93 6.95
N ILE A 116 1.64 5.30 8.12
CA ILE A 116 2.39 6.13 9.10
C ILE A 116 3.58 5.35 9.65
N GLY A 117 3.42 4.05 9.92
CA GLY A 117 4.54 3.19 10.32
C GLY A 117 5.64 3.14 9.26
N THR A 118 5.28 3.05 7.98
CA THR A 118 6.25 3.06 6.87
C THR A 118 6.92 4.43 6.71
N LEU A 119 6.16 5.52 6.82
CA LEU A 119 6.71 6.88 6.79
C LEU A 119 7.69 7.12 7.95
N THR A 120 7.38 6.61 9.14
CA THR A 120 8.28 6.67 10.30
C THR A 120 9.59 5.93 10.03
N LEU A 121 9.52 4.73 9.44
CA LEU A 121 10.72 3.97 9.08
C LEU A 121 11.54 4.65 7.97
N ALA A 122 10.88 5.28 7.01
CA ALA A 122 11.56 6.07 5.97
C ALA A 122 12.30 7.26 6.59
N LYS A 123 11.67 8.01 7.50
CA LYS A 123 12.32 9.08 8.27
C LYS A 123 13.56 8.60 9.02
N LEU A 124 13.52 7.41 9.58
CA LEU A 124 14.62 6.81 10.32
C LEU A 124 15.69 6.15 9.42
N GLY A 125 15.56 6.21 8.10
CA GLY A 125 16.45 5.55 7.15
C GLY A 125 16.38 4.02 7.19
N LYS A 126 15.28 3.46 7.72
CA LYS A 126 15.04 2.01 7.84
C LYS A 126 14.13 1.47 6.73
N TYR A 127 13.58 2.32 5.90
CA TYR A 127 12.86 1.99 4.69
C TYR A 127 13.34 2.92 3.57
N SER A 128 13.88 2.34 2.50
CA SER A 128 14.47 3.10 1.37
C SER A 128 13.53 3.24 0.18
N GLY A 129 12.38 2.56 0.22
CA GLY A 129 11.37 2.65 -0.83
C GLY A 129 10.57 3.96 -0.76
N LYS A 130 9.90 4.29 -1.85
CA LYS A 130 8.99 5.45 -1.89
C LYS A 130 7.76 5.21 -1.02
N VAL A 131 7.33 6.23 -0.27
CA VAL A 131 6.10 6.19 0.53
C VAL A 131 5.04 7.01 -0.19
N ILE A 132 3.98 6.36 -0.62
CA ILE A 132 2.95 6.95 -1.49
C ILE A 132 1.59 6.77 -0.82
N ALA A 133 0.86 7.87 -0.63
CA ALA A 133 -0.57 7.85 -0.30
C ALA A 133 -1.35 8.30 -1.55
N PHE A 134 -2.08 7.38 -2.16
CA PHE A 134 -2.85 7.66 -3.37
C PHE A 134 -4.07 8.51 -3.03
N ASP A 135 -3.92 9.82 -3.23
CA ASP A 135 -4.89 10.85 -2.85
C ASP A 135 -6.05 10.96 -3.86
N TYR A 136 -6.64 9.80 -4.19
CA TYR A 136 -7.79 9.76 -5.08
C TYR A 136 -8.96 10.55 -4.48
N ASP A 137 -9.46 11.52 -5.26
CA ASP A 137 -10.57 12.39 -4.86
C ASP A 137 -10.33 13.15 -3.53
N GLY A 138 -9.06 13.44 -3.19
CA GLY A 138 -8.70 14.18 -1.99
C GLY A 138 -8.83 13.38 -0.69
N PHE A 139 -8.84 12.05 -0.77
CA PHE A 139 -9.04 11.17 0.40
C PHE A 139 -8.00 11.42 1.52
N PHE A 140 -6.76 11.71 1.16
CA PHE A 140 -5.66 11.95 2.11
C PHE A 140 -5.40 13.44 2.40
N GLU A 141 -6.18 14.37 1.86
CA GLU A 141 -6.04 15.80 2.18
C GLU A 141 -6.15 16.10 3.70
N PRO A 142 -7.06 15.45 4.48
CA PRO A 142 -7.09 15.64 5.93
C PRO A 142 -5.81 15.15 6.63
N LEU A 143 -5.22 14.05 6.15
CA LEU A 143 -3.93 13.57 6.68
C LEU A 143 -2.81 14.55 6.37
N LYS A 144 -2.73 15.06 5.14
CA LYS A 144 -1.77 16.08 4.74
C LYS A 144 -1.87 17.30 5.65
N ALA A 145 -3.08 17.84 5.85
CA ALA A 145 -3.31 18.99 6.71
C ALA A 145 -2.86 18.72 8.16
N LEU A 146 -3.08 17.51 8.70
CA LEU A 146 -2.60 17.11 10.01
C LEU A 146 -1.08 17.11 10.09
N LEU A 147 -0.39 16.56 9.09
CA LEU A 147 1.06 16.51 9.05
C LEU A 147 1.68 17.92 8.88
N GLU A 148 1.07 18.77 8.06
CA GLU A 148 1.45 20.20 7.93
C GLU A 148 1.28 20.94 9.24
N HIS A 149 0.22 20.66 10.00
CA HIS A 149 0.06 21.20 11.35
C HIS A 149 1.20 20.75 12.27
N TYR A 150 1.63 19.49 12.21
CA TYR A 150 2.75 19.01 13.02
C TYR A 150 4.08 19.71 12.66
N VAL A 151 4.28 20.01 11.38
CA VAL A 151 5.44 20.81 10.95
C VAL A 151 5.35 22.21 11.51
N SER A 152 4.22 22.90 11.39
CA SER A 152 4.01 24.26 11.88
C SER A 152 4.14 24.38 13.40
N ALA A 153 3.74 23.33 14.12
CA ALA A 153 3.87 23.25 15.58
C ALA A 153 5.28 22.82 16.06
N GLY A 154 6.22 22.56 15.14
CA GLY A 154 7.58 22.12 15.47
C GLY A 154 7.68 20.67 15.97
N MET A 155 6.63 19.86 15.81
CA MET A 155 6.59 18.45 16.23
C MET A 155 7.12 17.49 15.16
N MET A 156 7.22 17.94 13.92
CA MET A 156 7.75 17.18 12.79
C MET A 156 8.60 18.10 11.90
N ASP A 157 9.69 17.59 11.36
CA ASP A 157 10.50 18.32 10.38
C ASP A 157 9.87 18.25 8.97
N THR A 158 10.15 19.28 8.16
CA THR A 158 9.65 19.37 6.77
C THR A 158 10.14 18.21 5.91
N GLY A 159 11.38 17.74 6.12
CA GLY A 159 11.95 16.61 5.38
C GLY A 159 11.13 15.32 5.55
N THR A 160 10.50 15.13 6.71
CA THR A 160 9.61 13.99 6.91
C THR A 160 8.35 14.10 6.03
N LEU A 161 7.79 15.31 5.89
CA LEU A 161 6.62 15.52 5.02
C LEU A 161 6.97 15.28 3.54
N GLU A 162 8.17 15.68 3.10
CA GLU A 162 8.66 15.49 1.73
C GLU A 162 8.85 14.01 1.34
N LEU A 163 9.00 13.11 2.31
CA LEU A 163 9.05 11.67 2.06
C LEU A 163 7.70 11.06 1.65
N LEU A 164 6.59 11.76 1.93
CA LEU A 164 5.25 11.31 1.58
C LEU A 164 4.81 11.91 0.24
N HIS A 165 4.64 11.05 -0.74
CA HIS A 165 4.10 11.43 -2.05
C HIS A 165 2.57 11.27 -2.07
N LEU A 166 1.86 12.25 -2.64
CA LEU A 166 0.40 12.32 -2.69
C LEU A 166 -0.12 12.43 -4.14
N PRO A 167 0.14 11.43 -4.99
CA PRO A 167 -0.39 11.41 -6.35
C PRO A 167 -1.91 11.26 -6.34
N ARG A 168 -2.59 11.88 -7.33
CA ARG A 168 -4.05 11.86 -7.46
C ARG A 168 -4.56 10.95 -8.57
N THR A 169 -3.67 10.54 -9.48
CA THR A 169 -4.00 9.65 -10.60
C THR A 169 -3.07 8.45 -10.64
N ALA A 170 -3.52 7.37 -11.29
CA ALA A 170 -2.69 6.18 -11.48
C ALA A 170 -1.46 6.46 -12.37
N GLU A 171 -1.56 7.43 -13.29
CA GLU A 171 -0.45 7.88 -14.12
C GLU A 171 0.63 8.57 -13.28
N GLU A 172 0.24 9.39 -12.31
CA GLU A 172 1.17 10.01 -11.36
C GLU A 172 1.84 8.96 -10.46
N VAL A 173 1.09 7.94 -10.01
CA VAL A 173 1.69 6.79 -9.31
C VAL A 173 2.70 6.09 -10.20
N ALA A 174 2.34 5.80 -11.46
CA ALA A 174 3.25 5.18 -12.42
C ALA A 174 4.52 6.01 -12.66
N ALA A 175 4.40 7.34 -12.71
CA ALA A 175 5.54 8.24 -12.85
C ALA A 175 6.50 8.16 -11.65
N LEU A 176 5.96 8.03 -10.44
CA LEU A 176 6.75 7.82 -9.22
C LEU A 176 7.47 6.46 -9.20
N LEU A 177 6.92 5.43 -9.87
CA LEU A 177 7.48 4.08 -9.90
C LEU A 177 8.54 3.87 -11.00
N LYS A 178 8.66 4.78 -11.96
CA LYS A 178 9.69 4.73 -13.01
C LYS A 178 11.07 5.13 -12.49
#